data_48388320bb13f14cb1858d21d4c19db3
#
_entry.id   48388320bb13f14cb1858d21d4c19db3
#
_cell.length_a   1.000
_cell.length_b   1.000
_cell.length_c   1.000
_cell.angle_alpha   90.00
_cell.angle_beta   90.00
_cell.angle_gamma   90.00
#
_symmetry.space_group_name_H-M   'P 1'
#
loop_
_entity.id
_entity.type
_entity.pdbx_description
1 polymer ?
#
loop_
_entity_poly.entity_id
_entity_poly.type
_entity_poly.pdbx_seq_one_letter_code
_entity_poly.pdbx_strand_id
1 'polypeptide(L)' 'MNDLSDERIQQLLALQELLEDSIEYYCDEHMVSGEIAWTMVASLADAKLNVEFPDE' A
#
# COMPACT_ATOMS: atom_id res chain seq x y z
N MET A 1 -10.88 15.81 -18.02
CA MET A 1 -11.88 15.20 -17.21
C MET A 1 -11.26 14.44 -16.07
N ASN A 2 -11.83 14.62 -14.96
CA ASN A 2 -11.29 14.02 -13.76
C ASN A 2 -11.97 12.70 -13.45
N ASP A 3 -11.20 11.67 -13.28
CA ASP A 3 -11.75 10.35 -13.04
C ASP A 3 -11.91 10.05 -11.57
N LEU A 4 -11.38 10.89 -10.71
CA LEU A 4 -11.45 10.63 -9.29
C LEU A 4 -12.46 11.55 -8.65
N SER A 5 -13.56 10.99 -8.21
CA SER A 5 -14.54 11.72 -7.43
C SER A 5 -14.09 11.78 -5.99
N ASP A 6 -14.74 12.62 -5.21
CA ASP A 6 -14.44 12.70 -3.80
C ASP A 6 -14.65 11.34 -3.12
N GLU A 7 -15.69 10.64 -3.53
CA GLU A 7 -15.96 9.34 -2.96
C GLU A 7 -14.83 8.36 -3.24
N ARG A 8 -14.33 8.39 -4.47
CA ARG A 8 -13.26 7.50 -4.86
C ARG A 8 -11.99 7.81 -4.08
N ILE A 9 -11.71 9.09 -3.91
CA ILE A 9 -10.53 9.50 -3.15
C ILE A 9 -10.65 9.03 -1.71
N GLN A 10 -11.83 9.14 -1.12
CA GLN A 10 -12.04 8.69 0.24
C GLN A 10 -11.84 7.19 0.37
N GLN A 11 -12.28 6.44 -0.62
CA GLN A 11 -12.07 4.99 -0.61
C GLN A 11 -10.60 4.64 -0.66
N LEU A 12 -9.84 5.38 -1.46
CA LEU A 12 -8.40 5.12 -1.55
C LEU A 12 -7.68 5.50 -0.27
N LEU A 13 -8.12 6.57 0.38
CA LEU A 13 -7.54 6.94 1.66
C LEU A 13 -7.84 5.90 2.73
N ALA A 14 -9.03 5.32 2.68
CA ALA A 14 -9.38 4.26 3.63
C ALA A 14 -8.49 3.04 3.40
N LEU A 15 -8.21 2.72 2.16
CA LEU A 15 -7.32 1.62 1.83
C LEU A 15 -5.92 1.91 2.35
N GLN A 16 -5.47 3.14 2.20
CA GLN A 16 -4.16 3.52 2.69
C GLN A 16 -4.06 3.34 4.19
N GLU A 17 -5.07 3.78 4.92
CA GLU A 17 -5.07 3.63 6.37
C GLU A 17 -5.07 2.17 6.78
N LEU A 18 -5.86 1.37 6.10
CA LEU A 18 -5.90 -0.06 6.40
C LEU A 18 -4.54 -0.68 6.20
N LEU A 19 -3.88 -0.32 5.11
CA LEU A 19 -2.57 -0.86 4.82
C LEU A 19 -1.55 -0.43 5.87
N GLU A 20 -1.57 0.83 6.25
CA GLU A 20 -0.64 1.32 7.26
C GLU A 20 -0.86 0.62 8.60
N ASP A 21 -2.11 0.49 9.00
CA ASP A 21 -2.42 -0.16 10.25
C ASP A 21 -1.98 -1.61 10.24
N SER A 22 -2.21 -2.29 9.13
CA SER A 22 -1.84 -3.70 9.02
C SER A 22 -0.32 -3.88 9.13
N ILE A 23 0.41 -3.03 8.44
CA ILE A 23 1.87 -3.12 8.47
C ILE A 23 2.39 -2.83 9.86
N GLU A 24 1.87 -1.80 10.49
CA GLU A 24 2.32 -1.43 11.83
C GLU A 24 1.99 -2.52 12.84
N TYR A 25 0.80 -3.07 12.73
CA TYR A 25 0.41 -4.15 13.65
C TYR A 25 1.33 -5.36 13.49
N TYR A 26 1.60 -5.72 12.25
CA TYR A 26 2.46 -6.85 11.99
C TYR A 26 3.87 -6.62 12.54
N CYS A 27 4.39 -5.42 12.32
CA CYS A 27 5.72 -5.09 12.81
C CYS A 27 5.78 -5.18 14.33
N ASP A 28 4.72 -4.71 14.99
CA ASP A 28 4.67 -4.78 16.44
C ASP A 28 4.63 -6.21 16.94
N GLU A 29 3.79 -7.02 16.30
CA GLU A 29 3.59 -8.39 16.74
C GLU A 29 4.84 -9.23 16.55
N HIS A 30 5.57 -9.01 15.50
CA HIS A 30 6.71 -9.84 15.14
C HIS A 30 8.04 -9.15 15.34
N MET A 31 8.02 -7.95 15.92
CA MET A 31 9.23 -7.20 16.21
C MET A 31 10.08 -7.00 14.96
N VAL A 32 9.41 -6.66 13.88
CA VAL A 32 10.07 -6.40 12.60
C VAL A 32 10.24 -4.89 12.46
N SER A 33 11.39 -4.48 11.90
CA SER A 33 11.63 -3.08 11.65
C SER A 33 10.62 -2.53 10.65
N GLY A 34 10.04 -1.38 10.98
CA GLY A 34 9.09 -0.74 10.07
C GLY A 34 9.74 -0.41 8.74
N GLU A 35 11.00 0.04 8.78
CA GLU A 35 11.69 0.38 7.56
C GLU A 35 11.83 -0.83 6.64
N ILE A 36 12.18 -1.97 7.22
CA ILE A 36 12.32 -3.19 6.42
C ILE A 36 10.98 -3.62 5.87
N ALA A 37 9.93 -3.54 6.69
CA ALA A 37 8.61 -3.96 6.26
C ALA A 37 8.13 -3.08 5.09
N TRP A 38 8.30 -1.77 5.21
CA TRP A 38 7.86 -0.87 4.15
C TRP A 38 8.70 -1.00 2.89
N THR A 39 9.98 -1.35 3.04
CA THR A 39 10.81 -1.63 1.88
C THR A 39 10.28 -2.84 1.14
N MET A 40 9.86 -3.85 1.87
CA MET A 40 9.27 -5.04 1.25
C MET A 40 7.98 -4.69 0.54
N VAL A 41 7.14 -3.86 1.15
CA VAL A 41 5.88 -3.46 0.53
C VAL A 41 6.16 -2.70 -0.77
N ALA A 42 7.13 -1.80 -0.75
CA ALA A 42 7.47 -1.06 -1.96
C ALA A 42 7.94 -1.98 -3.07
N SER A 43 8.75 -2.96 -2.70
CA SER A 43 9.25 -3.93 -3.67
C SER A 43 8.12 -4.75 -4.25
N LEU A 44 7.20 -5.17 -3.40
CA LEU A 44 6.05 -5.94 -3.84
C LEU A 44 5.16 -5.11 -4.76
N ALA A 45 4.94 -3.86 -4.41
CA ALA A 45 4.11 -2.98 -5.22
C ALA A 45 4.74 -2.79 -6.59
N ASP A 46 6.05 -2.60 -6.63
CA ASP A 46 6.75 -2.43 -7.88
C ASP A 46 6.63 -3.67 -8.77
N ALA A 47 6.80 -4.84 -8.16
CA ALA A 47 6.67 -6.08 -8.90
C ALA A 47 5.26 -6.26 -9.45
N LYS A 48 4.26 -5.94 -8.63
CA LYS A 48 2.88 -6.06 -9.07
C LYS A 48 2.58 -5.16 -10.25
N LEU A 49 3.05 -3.92 -10.17
CA LEU A 49 2.81 -2.98 -11.24
C LEU A 49 3.48 -3.41 -12.54
N ASN A 50 4.67 -3.98 -12.42
CA ASN A 50 5.41 -4.39 -13.62
C ASN A 50 4.87 -5.67 -14.22
N VAL A 51 4.34 -6.56 -13.40
CA VAL A 51 3.90 -7.86 -13.91
C VAL A 51 2.43 -7.82 -14.30
N GLU A 52 1.58 -7.24 -13.47
CA GLU A 52 0.14 -7.26 -13.71
C GLU A 52 -0.37 -6.06 -14.47
N PHE A 53 0.34 -4.94 -14.39
CA PHE A 53 -0.07 -3.72 -15.08
C PHE A 53 1.10 -3.13 -15.85
N PRO A 54 1.69 -3.90 -16.76
CA PRO A 54 2.95 -3.47 -17.39
C PRO A 54 2.79 -2.25 -18.29
N ASP A 55 1.59 -1.98 -18.75
CA ASP A 55 1.38 -0.88 -19.69
C ASP A 55 0.98 0.40 -19.01
N GLU A 56 0.89 0.39 -17.70
CA GLU A 56 0.52 1.58 -16.97
C GLU A 56 1.73 2.39 -16.55
#